data_4f16b32583521dadf2344968b95801ef
#
_entry.id   4f16b32583521dadf2344968b95801ef
#
_cell.length_a   1.000
_cell.length_b   1.000
_cell.length_c   1.000
_cell.angle_alpha   90.00
_cell.angle_beta   90.00
_cell.angle_gamma   90.00
#
_symmetry.space_group_name_H-M   'P 1'
#
loop_
_entity.id
_entity.type
_entity.pdbx_description
1 polymer ?
#
loop_
_entity_poly.entity_id
_entity_poly.type
_entity_poly.pdbx_seq_one_letter_code
_entity_poly.pdbx_strand_id
1 'polypeptide(L)'
;MEIGHIAPDFTLYDSEKNKVALSDFRGQNVLLLFFPLAFTSTCTAELCSIRDTISFYNNVNARVFGISVDSLHTLAKYKAEQKLNFTLLSDFNKEVSTIYRSIYEMFSYNMKGVSKRSAFVIDKNGIVRYIEVLENASEQPNFKNITLILEGLK
;
A
#
# COMPACT_ATOMS: atom_id res chain seq x y z
N MET A 1 -11.91 10.47 5.90
CA MET A 1 -10.46 10.53 6.15
C MET A 1 -9.86 11.66 5.34
N GLU A 2 -9.07 12.50 5.97
CA GLU A 2 -8.47 13.67 5.35
C GLU A 2 -7.04 13.86 5.84
N ILE A 3 -6.25 14.60 5.08
CA ILE A 3 -4.89 15.00 5.52
C ILE A 3 -5.01 15.76 6.84
N GLY A 4 -4.17 15.42 7.80
CA GLY A 4 -4.17 16.00 9.14
C GLY A 4 -4.95 15.19 10.17
N HIS A 5 -5.77 14.25 9.73
CA HIS A 5 -6.50 13.35 10.63
C HIS A 5 -5.67 12.11 10.96
N ILE A 6 -6.03 11.45 12.06
CA ILE A 6 -5.44 10.17 12.43
C ILE A 6 -5.90 9.13 11.40
N ALA A 7 -4.95 8.37 10.83
CA ALA A 7 -5.28 7.30 9.89
C ALA A 7 -6.05 6.19 10.61
N PRO A 8 -7.11 5.65 10.00
CA PRO A 8 -7.81 4.50 10.59
C PRO A 8 -6.86 3.34 10.83
N ASP A 9 -6.85 2.82 12.07
CA ASP A 9 -6.02 1.66 12.38
C ASP A 9 -6.60 0.39 11.76
N PHE A 10 -5.75 -0.59 11.54
CA PHE A 10 -6.16 -1.88 11.01
C PHE A 10 -5.18 -2.96 11.41
N THR A 11 -5.61 -4.20 11.32
CA THR A 11 -4.76 -5.37 11.49
C THR A 11 -5.02 -6.31 10.33
N LEU A 12 -3.98 -6.67 9.59
CA LEU A 12 -4.06 -7.61 8.46
C LEU A 12 -2.94 -8.65 8.59
N TYR A 13 -3.15 -9.80 7.98
CA TYR A 13 -2.07 -10.79 7.86
C TYR A 13 -1.18 -10.42 6.69
N ASP A 14 0.12 -10.58 6.89
CA ASP A 14 1.08 -10.45 5.80
C ASP A 14 1.24 -11.78 5.04
N SER A 15 2.02 -11.75 3.97
CA SER A 15 2.26 -12.94 3.15
C SER A 15 3.05 -14.03 3.88
N GLU A 16 3.62 -13.72 5.04
CA GLU A 16 4.39 -14.65 5.88
C GLU A 16 3.57 -15.15 7.07
N LYS A 17 2.25 -14.90 7.06
CA LYS A 17 1.28 -15.35 8.07
C LYS A 17 1.42 -14.65 9.43
N ASN A 18 2.01 -13.47 9.46
CA ASN A 18 2.10 -12.66 10.67
C ASN A 18 1.01 -11.58 10.69
N LYS A 19 0.46 -11.32 11.86
CA LYS A 19 -0.46 -10.19 12.04
C LYS A 19 0.33 -8.90 12.07
N VAL A 20 -0.13 -7.91 11.31
CA VAL A 20 0.48 -6.59 11.22
C VAL A 20 -0.58 -5.54 11.50
N ALA A 21 -0.37 -4.73 12.52
CA ALA A 21 -1.24 -3.60 12.86
C ALA A 21 -0.55 -2.31 12.47
N LEU A 22 -1.29 -1.38 11.86
CA LEU A 22 -0.73 -0.07 11.51
C LEU A 22 -0.18 0.64 12.74
N SER A 23 -0.88 0.57 13.86
CA SER A 23 -0.47 1.21 15.12
C SER A 23 0.86 0.70 15.67
N ASP A 24 1.33 -0.48 15.25
CA ASP A 24 2.63 -1.01 15.68
C ASP A 24 3.80 -0.23 15.09
N PHE A 25 3.55 0.65 14.13
CA PHE A 25 4.59 1.38 13.42
C PHE A 25 4.68 2.86 13.82
N ARG A 26 4.11 3.21 14.96
CA ARG A 26 4.34 4.54 15.53
C ARG A 26 5.84 4.74 15.76
N GLY A 27 6.34 5.91 15.40
CA GLY A 27 7.78 6.20 15.41
C GLY A 27 8.43 6.05 14.03
N GLN A 28 7.73 5.47 13.07
CA GLN A 28 8.15 5.39 11.67
C GLN A 28 7.10 6.03 10.77
N ASN A 29 7.53 6.62 9.67
CA ASN A 29 6.63 7.02 8.61
C ASN A 29 6.19 5.76 7.86
N VAL A 30 4.96 5.74 7.35
CA VAL A 30 4.39 4.59 6.66
C VAL A 30 3.89 5.03 5.29
N LEU A 31 4.24 4.26 4.26
CA LEU A 31 3.68 4.39 2.93
C LEU A 31 2.79 3.17 2.67
N LEU A 32 1.49 3.40 2.53
CA LEU A 32 0.54 2.35 2.15
C LEU A 32 0.29 2.45 0.65
N LEU A 33 0.53 1.37 -0.06
CA LEU A 33 0.27 1.26 -1.49
C LEU A 33 -0.80 0.19 -1.72
N PHE A 34 -2.04 0.63 -1.94
CA PHE A 34 -3.11 -0.29 -2.36
C PHE A 34 -2.99 -0.54 -3.86
N PHE A 35 -3.15 -1.78 -4.27
CA PHE A 35 -3.14 -2.14 -5.68
C PHE A 35 -4.23 -3.16 -5.96
N PRO A 36 -4.77 -3.18 -7.20
CA PRO A 36 -5.92 -4.04 -7.51
C PRO A 36 -5.66 -5.53 -7.34
N LEU A 37 -4.69 -6.08 -8.06
CA LEU A 37 -4.45 -7.53 -8.08
C LEU A 37 -2.98 -7.84 -8.35
N ALA A 38 -2.45 -8.81 -7.64
CA ALA A 38 -1.14 -9.39 -7.92
C ALA A 38 -1.11 -10.01 -9.33
N PHE A 39 0.09 -10.13 -9.89
CA PHE A 39 0.34 -10.72 -11.21
C PHE A 39 -0.23 -9.93 -12.40
N THR A 40 -0.60 -8.67 -12.19
CA THR A 40 -1.00 -7.78 -13.29
C THR A 40 0.14 -6.82 -13.62
N SER A 41 0.18 -6.31 -14.87
CA SER A 41 1.35 -5.59 -15.39
C SER A 41 1.64 -4.28 -14.67
N THR A 42 0.65 -3.42 -14.47
CA THR A 42 0.86 -2.12 -13.82
C THR A 42 1.19 -2.28 -12.34
N CYS A 43 0.54 -3.23 -11.66
CA CYS A 43 0.85 -3.51 -10.25
C CYS A 43 2.28 -4.02 -10.11
N THR A 44 2.71 -4.91 -10.99
CA THR A 44 4.07 -5.44 -10.95
C THR A 44 5.10 -4.35 -11.24
N ALA A 45 4.85 -3.49 -12.22
CA ALA A 45 5.75 -2.37 -12.52
C ALA A 45 5.88 -1.42 -11.32
N GLU A 46 4.77 -1.08 -10.68
CA GLU A 46 4.76 -0.22 -9.50
C GLU A 46 5.56 -0.83 -8.35
N LEU A 47 5.25 -2.06 -7.98
CA LEU A 47 5.88 -2.71 -6.82
C LEU A 47 7.35 -3.01 -7.07
N CYS A 48 7.73 -3.37 -8.29
CA CYS A 48 9.13 -3.59 -8.63
C CYS A 48 9.93 -2.27 -8.60
N SER A 49 9.31 -1.14 -8.93
CA SER A 49 10.00 0.16 -8.82
C SER A 49 10.29 0.50 -7.35
N ILE A 50 9.38 0.16 -6.44
CA ILE A 50 9.62 0.33 -4.99
C ILE A 50 10.73 -0.61 -4.53
N ARG A 51 10.71 -1.87 -4.95
CA ARG A 51 11.76 -2.85 -4.65
C ARG A 51 13.12 -2.29 -5.02
N ASP A 52 13.25 -1.72 -6.21
CA ASP A 52 14.52 -1.23 -6.74
C ASP A 52 15.01 0.05 -6.05
N THR A 53 14.13 0.75 -5.33
CA THR A 53 14.45 2.00 -4.63
C THR A 53 14.20 1.92 -3.13
N ILE A 54 14.13 0.72 -2.57
CA ILE A 54 13.78 0.53 -1.15
C ILE A 54 14.76 1.25 -0.20
N SER A 55 16.01 1.40 -0.58
CA SER A 55 17.01 2.08 0.24
C SER A 55 16.64 3.54 0.52
N PHE A 56 16.01 4.20 -0.45
CA PHE A 56 15.50 5.56 -0.23
C PHE A 56 14.52 5.59 0.94
N TYR A 57 13.55 4.65 0.94
CA TYR A 57 12.51 4.60 1.97
C TYR A 57 13.10 4.28 3.34
N ASN A 58 14.07 3.38 3.40
CA ASN A 58 14.78 3.09 4.64
C ASN A 58 15.50 4.32 5.17
N ASN A 59 16.12 5.12 4.30
CA ASN A 59 16.88 6.30 4.67
C ASN A 59 16.00 7.45 5.19
N VAL A 60 14.72 7.47 4.83
CA VAL A 60 13.77 8.48 5.32
C VAL A 60 12.87 7.93 6.44
N ASN A 61 13.27 6.83 7.06
CA ASN A 61 12.53 6.19 8.14
C ASN A 61 11.09 5.84 7.74
N ALA A 62 10.92 5.33 6.51
CA ALA A 62 9.60 4.98 5.99
C ALA A 62 9.48 3.47 5.82
N ARG A 63 8.38 2.91 6.34
CA ARG A 63 8.01 1.52 6.14
C ARG A 63 7.00 1.45 4.99
N VAL A 64 7.25 0.58 4.02
CA VAL A 64 6.36 0.42 2.87
C VAL A 64 5.52 -0.85 3.02
N PHE A 65 4.22 -0.73 2.78
CA PHE A 65 3.30 -1.86 2.72
C PHE A 65 2.55 -1.84 1.40
N GLY A 66 2.53 -2.98 0.71
CA GLY A 66 1.63 -3.20 -0.43
C GLY A 66 0.40 -3.93 0.08
N ILE A 67 -0.80 -3.46 -0.32
CA ILE A 67 -2.06 -4.02 0.15
C ILE A 67 -2.96 -4.33 -1.04
N SER A 68 -3.49 -5.55 -1.10
CA SER A 68 -4.49 -5.94 -2.10
C SER A 68 -5.50 -6.89 -1.49
N VAL A 69 -6.56 -7.18 -2.27
CA VAL A 69 -7.59 -8.15 -1.86
C VAL A 69 -7.19 -9.59 -2.16
N ASP A 70 -6.00 -9.82 -2.70
CA ASP A 70 -5.49 -11.17 -2.92
C ASP A 70 -5.33 -11.90 -1.59
N SER A 71 -5.44 -13.23 -1.61
CA SER A 71 -5.15 -14.03 -0.44
C SER A 71 -3.67 -13.89 -0.06
N LEU A 72 -3.37 -14.11 1.23
CA LEU A 72 -1.98 -14.09 1.67
C LEU A 72 -1.12 -15.13 0.95
N HIS A 73 -1.74 -16.24 0.53
CA HIS A 73 -1.04 -17.30 -0.22
C HIS A 73 -0.64 -16.82 -1.62
N THR A 74 -1.54 -16.13 -2.31
CA THR A 74 -1.24 -15.52 -3.61
C THR A 74 -0.14 -14.46 -3.45
N LEU A 75 -0.22 -13.63 -2.42
CA LEU A 75 0.77 -12.60 -2.16
C LEU A 75 2.15 -13.19 -1.84
N ALA A 76 2.20 -14.32 -1.13
CA ALA A 76 3.46 -15.01 -0.83
C ALA A 76 4.17 -15.44 -2.11
N LYS A 77 3.43 -16.04 -3.05
CA LYS A 77 3.97 -16.47 -4.35
C LYS A 77 4.43 -15.27 -5.15
N TYR A 78 3.62 -14.22 -5.20
CA TYR A 78 3.91 -13.00 -5.94
C TYR A 78 5.19 -12.33 -5.40
N LYS A 79 5.28 -12.19 -4.08
CA LYS A 79 6.46 -11.61 -3.42
C LYS A 79 7.73 -12.38 -3.75
N ALA A 80 7.68 -13.72 -3.68
CA ALA A 80 8.81 -14.57 -3.98
C ALA A 80 9.22 -14.46 -5.44
N GLU A 81 8.26 -14.50 -6.35
CA GLU A 81 8.51 -14.48 -7.80
C GLU A 81 9.09 -13.15 -8.25
N GLN A 82 8.58 -12.04 -7.72
CA GLN A 82 9.06 -10.70 -8.05
C GLN A 82 10.20 -10.22 -7.15
N LYS A 83 10.62 -11.02 -6.20
CA LYS A 83 11.68 -10.69 -5.24
C LYS A 83 11.42 -9.36 -4.52
N LEU A 84 10.18 -9.15 -4.11
CA LEU A 84 9.80 -7.95 -3.38
C LEU A 84 10.41 -7.96 -1.99
N ASN A 85 10.96 -6.84 -1.58
CA ASN A 85 11.72 -6.68 -0.34
C ASN A 85 11.01 -5.78 0.68
N PHE A 86 9.69 -5.72 0.60
CA PHE A 86 8.83 -5.03 1.56
C PHE A 86 7.60 -5.89 1.83
N THR A 87 6.87 -5.55 2.88
CA THR A 87 5.76 -6.36 3.36
C THR A 87 4.52 -6.20 2.47
N LEU A 88 3.89 -7.33 2.11
CA LEU A 88 2.60 -7.35 1.44
C LEU A 88 1.53 -7.80 2.44
N LEU A 89 0.42 -7.07 2.49
CA LEU A 89 -0.70 -7.34 3.39
C LEU A 89 -1.93 -7.77 2.59
N SER A 90 -2.64 -8.75 3.12
CA SER A 90 -3.85 -9.28 2.48
C SER A 90 -5.10 -8.65 3.09
N ASP A 91 -5.80 -7.86 2.27
CA ASP A 91 -7.13 -7.34 2.59
C ASP A 91 -8.20 -8.18 1.88
N PHE A 92 -8.10 -9.49 2.03
CA PHE A 92 -8.98 -10.45 1.36
C PHE A 92 -10.46 -10.14 1.62
N ASN A 93 -10.80 -9.71 2.82
CA ASN A 93 -12.17 -9.40 3.20
C ASN A 93 -12.60 -7.97 2.86
N LYS A 94 -11.72 -7.20 2.22
CA LYS A 94 -12.01 -5.85 1.69
C LYS A 94 -12.35 -4.81 2.76
N GLU A 95 -12.03 -5.09 4.02
CA GLU A 95 -12.37 -4.20 5.13
C GLU A 95 -11.55 -2.92 5.12
N VAL A 96 -10.24 -3.05 4.95
CA VAL A 96 -9.32 -1.90 4.98
C VAL A 96 -9.47 -1.06 3.72
N SER A 97 -9.58 -1.68 2.56
CA SER A 97 -9.84 -0.96 1.30
C SER A 97 -11.13 -0.15 1.38
N THR A 98 -12.15 -0.68 2.06
CA THR A 98 -13.43 0.03 2.25
C THR A 98 -13.26 1.21 3.21
N ILE A 99 -12.60 1.01 4.35
CA ILE A 99 -12.36 2.08 5.34
C ILE A 99 -11.55 3.22 4.72
N TYR A 100 -10.56 2.89 3.89
CA TYR A 100 -9.71 3.88 3.23
C TYR A 100 -10.34 4.42 1.93
N ARG A 101 -11.57 4.03 1.61
CA ARG A 101 -12.30 4.44 0.41
C ARG A 101 -11.51 4.18 -0.87
N SER A 102 -10.81 3.06 -0.89
CA SER A 102 -9.92 2.64 -1.97
C SER A 102 -10.38 1.32 -2.57
N ILE A 103 -11.65 1.28 -3.01
CA ILE A 103 -12.24 0.08 -3.58
C ILE A 103 -12.97 0.44 -4.88
N TYR A 104 -12.73 -0.33 -5.96
CA TYR A 104 -13.47 -0.19 -7.21
C TYR A 104 -14.77 -0.97 -7.12
N GLU A 105 -15.88 -0.34 -7.50
CA GLU A 105 -17.15 -1.05 -7.64
C GLU A 105 -17.07 -2.03 -8.80
N MET A 106 -16.39 -1.63 -9.87
CA MET A 106 -16.21 -2.45 -11.06
C MET A 106 -14.80 -2.29 -11.60
N PHE A 107 -14.14 -3.38 -11.86
CA PHE A 107 -12.81 -3.45 -12.44
C PHE A 107 -12.85 -4.28 -13.71
N SER A 108 -11.72 -4.41 -14.41
CA SER A 108 -11.59 -5.15 -15.66
C SER A 108 -12.27 -6.53 -15.58
N TYR A 109 -12.86 -6.96 -16.69
CA TYR A 109 -13.53 -8.27 -16.82
C TYR A 109 -14.65 -8.47 -15.79
N ASN A 110 -15.34 -7.40 -15.42
CA ASN A 110 -16.44 -7.41 -14.46
C ASN A 110 -16.04 -7.90 -13.05
N MET A 111 -14.77 -7.81 -12.69
CA MET A 111 -14.33 -8.10 -11.33
C MET A 111 -14.76 -6.96 -10.42
N LYS A 112 -15.35 -7.30 -9.29
CA LYS A 112 -15.88 -6.31 -8.33
C LYS A 112 -15.09 -6.33 -7.03
N GLY A 113 -14.91 -5.15 -6.47
CA GLY A 113 -14.39 -5.04 -5.10
C GLY A 113 -12.90 -5.28 -4.97
N VAL A 114 -12.11 -4.96 -5.98
CA VAL A 114 -10.66 -4.92 -5.82
C VAL A 114 -10.23 -3.55 -5.29
N SER A 115 -9.07 -3.48 -4.64
CA SER A 115 -8.56 -2.21 -4.12
C SER A 115 -8.28 -1.24 -5.25
N LYS A 116 -8.62 0.03 -5.05
CA LYS A 116 -8.19 1.09 -5.97
C LYS A 116 -6.67 1.26 -5.85
N ARG A 117 -6.03 1.56 -6.98
CA ARG A 117 -4.63 1.96 -6.94
C ARG A 117 -4.53 3.28 -6.19
N SER A 118 -3.88 3.27 -5.05
CA SER A 118 -3.81 4.43 -4.18
C SER A 118 -2.57 4.42 -3.32
N ALA A 119 -2.19 5.61 -2.84
CA ALA A 119 -1.05 5.80 -1.97
C ALA A 119 -1.42 6.71 -0.80
N PHE A 120 -1.04 6.30 0.39
CA PHE A 120 -1.26 7.09 1.61
C PHE A 120 0.06 7.18 2.36
N VAL A 121 0.46 8.39 2.74
CA VAL A 121 1.60 8.59 3.63
C VAL A 121 1.06 8.94 5.01
N ILE A 122 1.52 8.20 6.00
CA ILE A 122 1.14 8.36 7.40
C ILE A 122 2.42 8.63 8.18
N ASP A 123 2.43 9.69 8.97
CA ASP A 123 3.65 10.05 9.71
C ASP A 123 3.82 9.19 10.97
N LYS A 124 4.95 9.40 11.64
CA LYS A 124 5.31 8.65 12.85
C LYS A 124 4.32 8.82 14.01
N ASN A 125 3.44 9.81 13.95
CA ASN A 125 2.39 10.02 14.95
C ASN A 125 1.05 9.45 14.52
N GLY A 126 0.99 8.80 13.35
CA GLY A 126 -0.22 8.22 12.82
C GLY A 126 -1.11 9.19 12.06
N ILE A 127 -0.60 10.36 11.71
CA ILE A 127 -1.35 11.40 11.01
C ILE A 127 -1.19 11.24 9.51
N VAL A 128 -2.30 11.33 8.77
CA VAL A 128 -2.30 11.26 7.30
C VAL A 128 -1.65 12.52 6.74
N ARG A 129 -0.63 12.35 5.91
CA ARG A 129 0.12 13.46 5.30
C ARG A 129 -0.03 13.52 3.79
N TYR A 130 -0.49 12.44 3.15
CA TYR A 130 -0.67 12.41 1.71
C TYR A 130 -1.75 11.40 1.35
N ILE A 131 -2.59 11.75 0.40
CA ILE A 131 -3.64 10.86 -0.13
C ILE A 131 -3.66 11.01 -1.65
N GLU A 132 -3.55 9.89 -2.34
CA GLU A 132 -3.73 9.85 -3.78
C GLU A 132 -4.51 8.57 -4.11
N VAL A 133 -5.72 8.72 -4.64
CA VAL A 133 -6.58 7.60 -5.05
C VAL A 133 -6.84 7.75 -6.55
N LEU A 134 -6.39 6.75 -7.32
CA LEU A 134 -6.47 6.83 -8.79
C LEU A 134 -7.73 6.14 -9.29
N GLU A 135 -8.52 6.86 -10.08
CA GLU A 135 -9.67 6.27 -10.76
C GLU A 135 -9.23 5.39 -11.93
N ASN A 136 -8.09 5.71 -12.56
CA ASN A 136 -7.52 4.92 -13.64
C ASN A 136 -6.41 4.02 -13.11
N ALA A 137 -6.69 2.73 -13.00
CA ALA A 137 -5.74 1.75 -12.44
C ALA A 137 -4.54 1.46 -13.36
N SER A 138 -4.53 1.94 -14.59
CA SER A 138 -3.38 1.80 -15.47
C SER A 138 -2.29 2.83 -15.19
N GLU A 139 -2.57 3.82 -14.34
CA GLU A 139 -1.60 4.82 -13.91
C GLU A 139 -1.00 4.43 -12.57
N GLN A 140 0.22 4.87 -12.31
CA GLN A 140 0.89 4.69 -11.03
C GLN A 140 0.76 5.96 -10.18
N PRO A 141 0.86 5.85 -8.83
CA PRO A 141 0.91 7.02 -7.97
C PRO A 141 2.07 7.94 -8.33
N ASN A 142 1.95 9.20 -7.94
CA ASN A 142 2.98 10.21 -8.16
C ASN A 142 4.11 10.04 -7.13
N PHE A 143 5.05 9.16 -7.42
CA PHE A 143 6.16 8.86 -6.51
C PHE A 143 7.09 10.04 -6.29
N LYS A 144 7.16 10.98 -7.22
CA LYS A 144 7.92 12.21 -7.02
C LYS A 144 7.38 13.01 -5.84
N ASN A 145 6.06 13.20 -5.79
CA ASN A 145 5.42 13.89 -4.67
C ASN A 145 5.55 13.09 -3.37
N ILE A 146 5.37 11.78 -3.44
CA ILE A 146 5.48 10.90 -2.26
C ILE A 146 6.87 11.01 -1.65
N THR A 147 7.91 10.94 -2.45
CA THR A 147 9.29 11.02 -1.96
C THR A 147 9.60 12.38 -1.37
N LEU A 148 9.09 13.48 -1.96
CA LEU A 148 9.27 14.82 -1.40
C LEU A 148 8.58 14.96 -0.04
N ILE A 149 7.38 14.43 0.11
CA ILE A 149 6.65 14.44 1.38
C ILE A 149 7.45 13.66 2.45
N LEU A 150 7.90 12.45 2.11
CA LEU A 150 8.67 11.62 3.04
C LEU A 150 9.99 12.26 3.46
N GLU A 151 10.68 12.92 2.56
CA GLU A 151 11.90 13.67 2.90
C GLU A 151 11.62 14.78 3.91
N GLY A 152 10.49 15.45 3.78
CA GLY A 152 10.07 16.50 4.72
C GLY A 152 9.67 15.97 6.09
N LEU A 153 9.31 14.69 6.19
CA LEU A 153 8.89 14.04 7.44
C LEU A 153 10.04 13.33 8.17
N LYS A 154 11.14 13.20 7.53
CA LYS A 154 12.32 12.46 7.97
C LYS A 154 12.83 12.92 9.35
#